data_309d729c8377c2396c80516be203ded7
#
_entry.id   309d729c8377c2396c80516be203ded7
#
_cell.length_a   1.000
_cell.length_b   1.000
_cell.length_c   1.000
_cell.angle_alpha   90.00
_cell.angle_beta   90.00
_cell.angle_gamma   90.00
#
_symmetry.space_group_name_H-M   'P 1'
#
loop_
_entity.id
_entity.type
_entity.pdbx_description
1 polymer ?
#
loop_
_entity_poly.entity_id
_entity_poly.type
_entity_poly.pdbx_seq_one_letter_code
_entity_poly.pdbx_strand_id
1 'polypeptide(L)'
;MKKKVIIIIAVVCVAIIAVVGTIFGVNAYNNYTIQQQTEQQVKSIDDTYSKFTKETDRAKKLVILSDFIKNKPSTSDEIKVEVLNSVEPKYNETLAKMQKFFTDDYDKTIKDNTIDSKTLEKTDDKKKLQSCIDNLEALKKTIDSEKSNVFYKKDIGNYDKKPDELISSYNDRITAIEKAEAEAKAKKEAEAKKKAEEKAKQEKKKQTESSNTNNTDNSYSDNTNSYSDSGNSYDSENNNYSSNDSNYKSFDNMR
;
A
#
# COMPACT_ATOMS: atom_id res chain seq x y z
N MET A 1 12.87 21.48 18.87
CA MET A 1 11.42 21.46 18.72
C MET A 1 10.68 20.74 19.87
N LYS A 2 11.15 19.60 20.38
CA LYS A 2 10.48 18.82 21.46
C LYS A 2 10.23 19.61 22.77
N LYS A 3 11.17 20.47 23.20
CA LYS A 3 11.01 21.27 24.45
C LYS A 3 9.90 22.34 24.38
N LYS A 4 9.66 22.94 23.20
CA LYS A 4 8.61 23.97 23.04
C LYS A 4 7.20 23.37 23.07
N VAL A 5 7.03 22.14 22.55
CA VAL A 5 5.74 21.43 22.60
C VAL A 5 5.34 21.04 24.02
N ILE A 6 6.29 20.59 24.84
CA ILE A 6 6.07 20.24 26.24
C ILE A 6 5.61 21.46 27.07
N ILE A 7 6.22 22.64 26.80
CA ILE A 7 5.87 23.88 27.49
C ILE A 7 4.44 24.34 27.14
N ILE A 8 4.04 24.21 25.86
CA ILE A 8 2.69 24.57 25.41
C ILE A 8 1.63 23.66 26.05
N ILE A 9 1.90 22.37 26.16
CA ILE A 9 0.99 21.40 26.81
C ILE A 9 0.85 21.74 28.31
N ALA A 10 1.95 22.06 28.98
CA ALA A 10 1.91 22.44 30.40
C ALA A 10 1.12 23.75 30.65
N VAL A 11 1.26 24.76 29.80
CA VAL A 11 0.55 26.04 29.90
C VAL A 11 -0.95 25.87 29.65
N VAL A 12 -1.34 25.03 28.69
CA VAL A 12 -2.78 24.74 28.43
C VAL A 12 -3.43 24.02 29.61
N CYS A 13 -2.74 23.07 30.24
CA CYS A 13 -3.26 22.38 31.43
C CYS A 13 -3.47 23.33 32.61
N VAL A 14 -2.59 24.30 32.83
CA VAL A 14 -2.72 25.29 33.92
C VAL A 14 -3.87 26.28 33.66
N ALA A 15 -4.09 26.69 32.40
CA ALA A 15 -5.19 27.61 32.05
C ALA A 15 -6.57 26.98 32.25
N ILE A 16 -6.74 25.68 32.04
CA ILE A 16 -8.01 24.96 32.23
C ILE A 16 -8.36 24.86 33.74
N ILE A 17 -7.38 24.66 34.59
CA ILE A 17 -7.58 24.61 36.06
C ILE A 17 -8.06 25.99 36.62
N ALA A 18 -7.58 27.09 36.04
CA ALA A 18 -7.97 28.43 36.47
C ALA A 18 -9.43 28.80 36.12
N VAL A 19 -9.97 28.29 35.00
CA VAL A 19 -11.34 28.56 34.55
C VAL A 19 -12.38 27.81 35.40
N VAL A 20 -12.05 26.61 35.88
CA VAL A 20 -12.95 25.79 36.71
C VAL A 20 -13.14 26.42 38.10
N GLY A 21 -12.17 27.18 38.61
CA GLY A 21 -12.23 27.81 39.98
C GLY A 21 -13.14 29.03 40.11
N THR A 22 -13.61 29.64 39.00
CA THR A 22 -14.33 30.94 39.05
C THR A 22 -15.86 30.87 38.96
N ILE A 23 -16.47 29.71 38.84
CA ILE A 23 -17.94 29.57 38.62
C ILE A 23 -18.72 29.24 39.90
N PHE A 24 -18.09 29.02 41.02
CA PHE A 24 -18.75 28.47 42.21
C PHE A 24 -18.94 29.46 43.35
N GLY A 25 -19.93 30.32 43.25
CA GLY A 25 -20.49 31.04 44.35
C GLY A 25 -21.92 30.58 44.59
N VAL A 26 -22.20 30.12 45.84
CA VAL A 26 -23.52 29.84 46.45
C VAL A 26 -23.98 28.37 46.43
N ASN A 27 -23.70 27.73 47.48
CA ASN A 27 -24.14 26.50 48.18
C ASN A 27 -22.94 25.59 48.50
N ALA A 28 -22.28 25.86 49.59
CA ALA A 28 -20.94 25.30 49.91
C ALA A 28 -20.87 23.75 49.93
N TYR A 29 -21.92 23.05 50.33
CA TYR A 29 -21.89 21.59 50.44
C TYR A 29 -22.10 20.88 49.10
N ASN A 30 -23.06 21.30 48.27
CA ASN A 30 -23.29 20.73 46.96
C ASN A 30 -22.12 21.03 46.01
N ASN A 31 -21.54 22.21 46.12
CA ASN A 31 -20.40 22.63 45.32
C ASN A 31 -19.14 21.82 45.64
N TYR A 32 -18.88 21.48 46.89
CA TYR A 32 -17.76 20.68 47.33
C TYR A 32 -17.82 19.24 46.73
N THR A 33 -19.00 18.61 46.73
CA THR A 33 -19.19 17.28 46.16
C THR A 33 -19.02 17.29 44.65
N ILE A 34 -19.56 18.29 43.94
CA ILE A 34 -19.41 18.47 42.49
C ILE A 34 -17.93 18.68 42.14
N GLN A 35 -17.22 19.52 42.87
CA GLN A 35 -15.80 19.76 42.68
C GLN A 35 -14.98 18.50 42.89
N GLN A 36 -15.16 17.75 43.96
CA GLN A 36 -14.46 16.49 44.20
C GLN A 36 -14.71 15.46 43.11
N GLN A 37 -15.97 15.27 42.67
CA GLN A 37 -16.29 14.35 41.59
C GLN A 37 -15.66 14.81 40.28
N THR A 38 -15.67 16.09 39.96
CA THR A 38 -15.02 16.66 38.78
C THR A 38 -13.50 16.39 38.79
N GLU A 39 -12.83 16.66 39.91
CA GLU A 39 -11.40 16.41 40.10
C GLU A 39 -11.06 14.92 39.94
N GLN A 40 -11.87 14.03 40.50
CA GLN A 40 -11.68 12.57 40.36
C GLN A 40 -11.83 12.12 38.90
N GLN A 41 -12.85 12.59 38.18
CA GLN A 41 -13.06 12.27 36.76
C GLN A 41 -11.94 12.81 35.89
N VAL A 42 -11.54 14.08 36.08
CA VAL A 42 -10.43 14.71 35.38
C VAL A 42 -9.13 13.95 35.66
N LYS A 43 -8.86 13.56 36.89
CA LYS A 43 -7.70 12.76 37.27
C LYS A 43 -7.71 11.39 36.55
N SER A 44 -8.86 10.72 36.50
CA SER A 44 -9.00 9.44 35.80
C SER A 44 -8.69 9.57 34.30
N ILE A 45 -9.15 10.67 33.69
CA ILE A 45 -8.84 10.98 32.27
C ILE A 45 -7.33 11.20 32.09
N ASP A 46 -6.70 12.00 32.96
CA ASP A 46 -5.27 12.30 32.91
C ASP A 46 -4.41 11.04 33.17
N ASP A 47 -4.79 10.21 34.12
CA ASP A 47 -4.12 8.95 34.41
C ASP A 47 -4.20 8.00 33.20
N THR A 48 -5.36 7.92 32.55
CA THR A 48 -5.54 7.10 31.33
C THR A 48 -4.71 7.64 30.17
N TYR A 49 -4.68 8.95 29.97
CA TYR A 49 -3.83 9.58 28.95
C TYR A 49 -2.35 9.38 29.24
N SER A 50 -1.94 9.44 30.51
CA SER A 50 -0.57 9.13 30.92
C SER A 50 -0.17 7.69 30.62
N LYS A 51 -1.06 6.72 30.85
CA LYS A 51 -0.85 5.32 30.45
C LYS A 51 -0.70 5.19 28.94
N PHE A 52 -1.59 5.85 28.19
CA PHE A 52 -1.54 5.87 26.73
C PHE A 52 -0.22 6.44 26.20
N THR A 53 0.26 7.54 26.75
CA THR A 53 1.50 8.19 26.28
C THR A 53 2.75 7.39 26.61
N LYS A 54 2.76 6.68 27.75
CA LYS A 54 3.88 5.83 28.18
C LYS A 54 3.93 4.48 27.47
N GLU A 55 2.78 3.99 27.00
CA GLU A 55 2.75 2.74 26.23
C GLU A 55 3.52 2.92 24.92
N THR A 56 4.27 1.92 24.51
CA THR A 56 5.05 1.92 23.25
C THR A 56 4.41 1.02 22.19
N ASP A 57 3.65 0.02 22.63
CA ASP A 57 2.99 -0.93 21.75
C ASP A 57 1.70 -0.33 21.18
N ARG A 58 1.59 -0.29 19.84
CA ARG A 58 0.44 0.29 19.13
C ARG A 58 -0.88 -0.44 19.45
N ALA A 59 -0.86 -1.76 19.50
CA ALA A 59 -2.06 -2.54 19.76
C ALA A 59 -2.58 -2.29 21.17
N LYS A 60 -1.69 -2.17 22.16
CA LYS A 60 -2.05 -1.80 23.54
C LYS A 60 -2.57 -0.36 23.63
N LYS A 61 -2.00 0.58 22.86
CA LYS A 61 -2.55 1.93 22.74
C LYS A 61 -3.98 1.91 22.21
N LEU A 62 -4.26 1.07 21.22
CA LEU A 62 -5.61 0.92 20.67
C LEU A 62 -6.60 0.36 21.70
N VAL A 63 -6.15 -0.59 22.52
CA VAL A 63 -6.95 -1.12 23.64
C VAL A 63 -7.25 -0.01 24.65
N ILE A 64 -6.24 0.79 25.06
CA ILE A 64 -6.44 1.91 25.98
C ILE A 64 -7.43 2.93 25.40
N LEU A 65 -7.32 3.25 24.11
CA LEU A 65 -8.27 4.14 23.42
C LEU A 65 -9.69 3.55 23.41
N SER A 66 -9.82 2.26 23.07
CA SER A 66 -11.11 1.57 23.08
C SER A 66 -11.78 1.59 24.45
N ASP A 67 -11.01 1.31 25.50
CA ASP A 67 -11.51 1.33 26.88
C ASP A 67 -11.84 2.75 27.33
N PHE A 68 -11.06 3.75 26.91
CA PHE A 68 -11.37 5.15 27.15
C PHE A 68 -12.71 5.59 26.54
N ILE A 69 -13.00 5.12 25.31
CA ILE A 69 -14.27 5.37 24.62
C ILE A 69 -15.44 4.68 25.33
N LYS A 70 -15.27 3.40 25.72
CA LYS A 70 -16.31 2.63 26.44
C LYS A 70 -16.64 3.21 27.80
N ASN A 71 -15.63 3.71 28.49
CA ASN A 71 -15.75 4.29 29.82
C ASN A 71 -15.98 5.82 29.78
N LYS A 72 -16.60 6.32 28.70
CA LYS A 72 -16.99 7.74 28.64
C LYS A 72 -17.82 8.09 29.88
N PRO A 73 -17.49 9.17 30.63
CA PRO A 73 -18.31 9.65 31.72
C PRO A 73 -19.76 9.85 31.27
N SER A 74 -20.69 9.31 32.01
CA SER A 74 -22.12 9.39 31.75
C SER A 74 -22.88 9.72 33.04
N THR A 75 -24.10 10.26 32.91
CA THR A 75 -24.97 10.50 34.06
C THR A 75 -25.31 9.19 34.76
N SER A 76 -25.26 9.21 36.08
CA SER A 76 -25.72 8.16 36.96
C SER A 76 -26.31 8.77 38.20
N ASP A 77 -26.89 7.95 39.08
CA ASP A 77 -27.37 8.42 40.38
C ASP A 77 -26.25 9.07 41.23
N GLU A 78 -25.00 8.72 40.90
CA GLU A 78 -23.82 9.23 41.63
C GLU A 78 -23.17 10.43 40.92
N ILE A 79 -23.30 10.56 39.58
CA ILE A 79 -22.67 11.62 38.78
C ILE A 79 -23.72 12.59 38.27
N LYS A 80 -23.64 13.82 38.76
CA LYS A 80 -24.54 14.91 38.37
C LYS A 80 -24.20 15.46 36.98
N VAL A 81 -25.20 16.06 36.33
CA VAL A 81 -25.03 16.66 34.99
C VAL A 81 -24.00 17.79 34.98
N GLU A 82 -23.87 18.53 36.07
CA GLU A 82 -22.91 19.63 36.24
C GLU A 82 -21.46 19.10 36.20
N VAL A 83 -21.21 17.93 36.80
CA VAL A 83 -19.89 17.25 36.75
C VAL A 83 -19.58 16.88 35.30
N LEU A 84 -20.56 16.31 34.61
CA LEU A 84 -20.35 15.91 33.20
C LEU A 84 -20.04 17.10 32.29
N ASN A 85 -20.81 18.20 32.44
CA ASN A 85 -20.58 19.43 31.70
C ASN A 85 -19.17 19.99 31.91
N SER A 86 -18.62 19.83 33.11
CA SER A 86 -17.27 20.26 33.44
C SER A 86 -16.17 19.33 32.92
N VAL A 87 -16.44 18.02 32.82
CA VAL A 87 -15.49 16.99 32.44
C VAL A 87 -15.48 16.75 30.93
N GLU A 88 -16.62 16.93 30.26
CA GLU A 88 -16.77 16.60 28.83
C GLU A 88 -15.75 17.30 27.89
N PRO A 89 -15.43 18.58 28.07
CA PRO A 89 -14.38 19.23 27.25
C PRO A 89 -13.03 18.56 27.38
N LYS A 90 -12.64 18.21 28.62
CA LYS A 90 -11.37 17.50 28.88
C LYS A 90 -11.37 16.11 28.29
N TYR A 91 -12.48 15.37 28.43
CA TYR A 91 -12.63 14.05 27.78
C TYR A 91 -12.47 14.14 26.27
N ASN A 92 -13.19 15.07 25.62
CA ASN A 92 -13.16 15.22 24.17
C ASN A 92 -11.79 15.66 23.68
N GLU A 93 -11.10 16.56 24.38
CA GLU A 93 -9.72 16.95 24.07
C GLU A 93 -8.76 15.76 24.16
N THR A 94 -8.86 14.98 25.22
CA THR A 94 -8.01 13.81 25.44
C THR A 94 -8.28 12.73 24.39
N LEU A 95 -9.54 12.45 24.11
CA LEU A 95 -9.93 11.54 23.02
C LEU A 95 -9.33 11.97 21.68
N ALA A 96 -9.44 13.25 21.34
CA ALA A 96 -8.88 13.78 20.11
C ALA A 96 -7.36 13.61 20.04
N LYS A 97 -6.63 13.80 21.14
CA LYS A 97 -5.18 13.58 21.23
C LYS A 97 -4.80 12.12 21.04
N MET A 98 -5.54 11.20 21.67
CA MET A 98 -5.31 9.76 21.52
C MET A 98 -5.58 9.31 20.08
N GLN A 99 -6.68 9.75 19.47
CA GLN A 99 -7.00 9.47 18.06
C GLN A 99 -5.97 10.04 17.11
N LYS A 100 -5.48 11.26 17.40
CA LYS A 100 -4.46 11.92 16.57
C LYS A 100 -3.16 11.12 16.49
N PHE A 101 -2.78 10.41 17.53
CA PHE A 101 -1.60 9.53 17.49
C PHE A 101 -1.68 8.53 16.31
N PHE A 102 -2.85 7.93 16.09
CA PHE A 102 -3.06 6.95 15.02
C PHE A 102 -3.14 7.64 13.66
N THR A 103 -3.88 8.75 13.57
CA THR A 103 -4.01 9.48 12.30
C THR A 103 -2.70 10.11 11.85
N ASP A 104 -1.84 10.56 12.77
CA ASP A 104 -0.50 11.07 12.44
C ASP A 104 0.39 9.96 11.82
N ASP A 105 0.24 8.72 12.26
CA ASP A 105 0.95 7.59 11.69
C ASP A 105 0.39 7.19 10.31
N TYR A 106 -0.93 7.27 10.13
CA TYR A 106 -1.54 7.09 8.80
C TYR A 106 -1.06 8.16 7.83
N ASP A 107 -1.09 9.43 8.23
CA ASP A 107 -0.63 10.56 7.42
C ASP A 107 0.85 10.40 7.04
N LYS A 108 1.66 9.96 8.00
CA LYS A 108 3.07 9.67 7.76
C LYS A 108 3.23 8.56 6.72
N THR A 109 2.51 7.46 6.87
CA THR A 109 2.60 6.31 5.96
C THR A 109 2.15 6.70 4.55
N ILE A 110 1.04 7.44 4.42
CA ILE A 110 0.58 7.96 3.12
C ILE A 110 1.66 8.86 2.51
N LYS A 111 2.21 9.79 3.28
CA LYS A 111 3.24 10.72 2.82
C LYS A 111 4.51 10.01 2.37
N ASP A 112 4.97 9.04 3.15
CA ASP A 112 6.21 8.28 2.85
C ASP A 112 6.06 7.42 1.60
N ASN A 113 4.82 7.04 1.25
CA ASN A 113 4.49 6.26 0.06
C ASN A 113 3.86 7.09 -1.06
N THR A 114 3.90 8.43 -0.98
CA THR A 114 3.43 9.32 -2.04
C THR A 114 4.58 9.70 -2.95
N ILE A 115 4.44 9.41 -4.24
CA ILE A 115 5.34 9.86 -5.31
C ILE A 115 4.63 10.99 -6.05
N ASP A 116 5.28 12.13 -6.18
CA ASP A 116 4.69 13.25 -6.94
C ASP A 116 4.50 12.89 -8.43
N SER A 117 3.50 13.48 -9.06
CA SER A 117 3.08 13.13 -10.42
C SER A 117 4.20 13.24 -11.45
N LYS A 118 5.07 14.27 -11.34
CA LYS A 118 6.17 14.47 -12.30
C LYS A 118 7.25 13.39 -12.17
N THR A 119 7.49 12.93 -10.93
CA THR A 119 8.41 11.83 -10.65
C THR A 119 7.78 10.49 -11.05
N LEU A 120 6.48 10.31 -10.80
CA LEU A 120 5.74 9.11 -11.16
C LEU A 120 5.74 8.87 -12.68
N GLU A 121 5.52 9.90 -13.48
CA GLU A 121 5.55 9.82 -14.95
C GLU A 121 6.92 9.37 -15.51
N LYS A 122 8.01 9.63 -14.78
CA LYS A 122 9.39 9.37 -15.22
C LYS A 122 9.99 8.11 -14.60
N THR A 123 9.41 7.56 -13.54
CA THR A 123 9.98 6.40 -12.88
C THR A 123 9.73 5.11 -13.66
N ASP A 124 10.77 4.29 -13.80
CA ASP A 124 10.71 2.96 -14.38
C ASP A 124 10.95 1.87 -13.33
N ASP A 125 11.06 2.26 -12.05
CA ASP A 125 11.29 1.35 -10.94
C ASP A 125 9.99 0.68 -10.48
N LYS A 126 9.61 -0.40 -11.16
CA LYS A 126 8.43 -1.22 -10.81
C LYS A 126 8.49 -1.77 -9.38
N LYS A 127 9.70 -2.09 -8.88
CA LYS A 127 9.84 -2.63 -7.51
C LYS A 127 9.50 -1.57 -6.47
N LYS A 128 9.94 -0.33 -6.68
CA LYS A 128 9.60 0.80 -5.81
C LYS A 128 8.10 1.07 -5.83
N LEU A 129 7.47 1.08 -7.01
CA LEU A 129 6.02 1.26 -7.14
C LEU A 129 5.26 0.15 -6.40
N GLN A 130 5.66 -1.12 -6.58
CA GLN A 130 5.04 -2.25 -5.90
C GLN A 130 5.20 -2.14 -4.37
N SER A 131 6.37 -1.76 -3.88
CA SER A 131 6.59 -1.55 -2.44
C SER A 131 5.67 -0.45 -1.86
N CYS A 132 5.45 0.63 -2.61
CA CYS A 132 4.50 1.66 -2.20
C CYS A 132 3.05 1.11 -2.15
N ILE A 133 2.66 0.31 -3.15
CA ILE A 133 1.35 -0.35 -3.18
C ILE A 133 1.18 -1.24 -1.95
N ASP A 134 2.14 -2.14 -1.70
CA ASP A 134 2.08 -3.09 -0.58
C ASP A 134 1.95 -2.37 0.78
N ASN A 135 2.68 -1.27 0.96
CA ASN A 135 2.60 -0.46 2.18
C ASN A 135 1.24 0.24 2.32
N LEU A 136 0.68 0.76 1.23
CA LEU A 136 -0.63 1.42 1.24
C LEU A 136 -1.76 0.41 1.47
N GLU A 137 -1.67 -0.80 0.91
CA GLU A 137 -2.62 -1.88 1.19
C GLU A 137 -2.55 -2.35 2.65
N ALA A 138 -1.35 -2.46 3.21
CA ALA A 138 -1.16 -2.77 4.63
C ALA A 138 -1.78 -1.66 5.51
N LEU A 139 -1.59 -0.39 5.14
CA LEU A 139 -2.20 0.74 5.81
C LEU A 139 -3.74 0.65 5.78
N LYS A 140 -4.34 0.35 4.63
CA LYS A 140 -5.81 0.18 4.52
C LYS A 140 -6.33 -0.88 5.48
N LYS A 141 -5.68 -2.04 5.57
CA LYS A 141 -6.03 -3.10 6.52
C LYS A 141 -5.92 -2.61 7.97
N THR A 142 -4.90 -1.84 8.28
CA THR A 142 -4.72 -1.25 9.62
C THR A 142 -5.85 -0.28 9.93
N ILE A 143 -6.16 0.65 9.02
CA ILE A 143 -7.26 1.60 9.17
C ILE A 143 -8.58 0.86 9.37
N ASP A 144 -8.88 -0.15 8.56
CA ASP A 144 -10.10 -0.95 8.67
C ASP A 144 -10.26 -1.60 10.05
N SER A 145 -9.18 -2.10 10.62
CA SER A 145 -9.18 -2.74 11.94
C SER A 145 -9.33 -1.74 13.09
N GLU A 146 -8.88 -0.50 12.91
CA GLU A 146 -8.81 0.52 13.96
C GLU A 146 -9.94 1.57 13.87
N LYS A 147 -10.64 1.66 12.72
CA LYS A 147 -11.57 2.75 12.39
C LYS A 147 -12.67 2.99 13.40
N SER A 148 -13.19 1.96 14.04
CA SER A 148 -14.26 2.09 15.05
C SER A 148 -13.86 2.92 16.28
N ASN A 149 -12.57 2.92 16.62
CA ASN A 149 -12.01 3.64 17.73
C ASN A 149 -11.35 4.97 17.29
N VAL A 150 -10.52 4.90 16.23
CA VAL A 150 -9.74 6.06 15.77
C VAL A 150 -10.65 7.13 15.16
N PHE A 151 -11.70 6.72 14.44
CA PHE A 151 -12.67 7.63 13.85
C PHE A 151 -13.99 7.69 14.62
N TYR A 152 -13.98 7.32 15.91
CA TYR A 152 -15.18 7.43 16.74
C TYR A 152 -15.76 8.86 16.68
N LYS A 153 -17.00 8.98 16.17
CA LYS A 153 -17.68 10.26 15.90
C LYS A 153 -16.95 11.21 14.93
N LYS A 154 -16.06 10.70 14.12
CA LYS A 154 -15.38 11.47 13.08
C LYS A 154 -15.58 10.82 11.72
N ASP A 155 -15.50 11.63 10.67
CA ASP A 155 -15.48 11.13 9.32
C ASP A 155 -14.11 10.50 9.02
N ILE A 156 -14.10 9.29 8.51
CA ILE A 156 -12.91 8.60 8.02
C ILE A 156 -12.39 9.25 6.72
N GLY A 157 -13.29 9.81 5.93
CA GLY A 157 -13.06 10.72 4.80
C GLY A 157 -11.92 10.30 3.88
N ASN A 158 -10.85 11.10 3.91
CA ASN A 158 -9.73 10.93 2.99
C ASN A 158 -8.89 9.67 3.21
N TYR A 159 -8.99 9.05 4.38
CA TYR A 159 -8.22 7.82 4.69
C TYR A 159 -8.73 6.59 3.95
N ASP A 160 -9.99 6.60 3.50
CA ASP A 160 -10.53 5.55 2.63
C ASP A 160 -10.12 5.76 1.16
N LYS A 161 -10.08 7.01 0.70
CA LYS A 161 -9.92 7.34 -0.72
C LYS A 161 -8.47 7.50 -1.16
N LYS A 162 -7.67 8.23 -0.39
CA LYS A 162 -6.33 8.62 -0.81
C LYS A 162 -5.36 7.45 -1.04
N PRO A 163 -5.35 6.40 -0.21
CA PRO A 163 -4.56 5.21 -0.52
C PRO A 163 -4.99 4.54 -1.82
N ASP A 164 -6.31 4.45 -2.09
CA ASP A 164 -6.84 3.82 -3.29
C ASP A 164 -6.45 4.59 -4.56
N GLU A 165 -6.51 5.92 -4.53
CA GLU A 165 -6.09 6.77 -5.63
C GLU A 165 -4.60 6.60 -5.95
N LEU A 166 -3.75 6.52 -4.92
CA LEU A 166 -2.32 6.29 -5.08
C LEU A 166 -2.03 4.89 -5.65
N ILE A 167 -2.66 3.85 -5.10
CA ILE A 167 -2.53 2.47 -5.56
C ILE A 167 -2.94 2.36 -7.04
N SER A 168 -4.08 2.95 -7.42
CA SER A 168 -4.52 2.98 -8.82
C SER A 168 -3.48 3.62 -9.72
N SER A 169 -2.99 4.81 -9.35
CA SER A 169 -2.00 5.55 -10.13
C SER A 169 -0.68 4.77 -10.31
N TYR A 170 -0.26 4.02 -9.30
CA TYR A 170 0.96 3.21 -9.39
C TYR A 170 0.76 1.96 -10.25
N ASN A 171 -0.39 1.32 -10.17
CA ASN A 171 -0.74 0.20 -11.06
C ASN A 171 -0.80 0.63 -12.52
N ASP A 172 -1.38 1.80 -12.80
CA ASP A 172 -1.42 2.37 -14.15
C ASP A 172 0.00 2.63 -14.68
N ARG A 173 0.90 3.15 -13.82
CA ARG A 173 2.30 3.35 -14.20
C ARG A 173 3.04 2.05 -14.46
N ILE A 174 2.87 1.04 -13.61
CA ILE A 174 3.46 -0.30 -13.82
C ILE A 174 3.01 -0.86 -15.17
N THR A 175 1.72 -0.80 -15.47
CA THR A 175 1.15 -1.24 -16.74
C THR A 175 1.76 -0.51 -17.94
N ALA A 176 1.94 0.81 -17.83
CA ALA A 176 2.58 1.61 -18.88
C ALA A 176 4.05 1.22 -19.11
N ILE A 177 4.80 0.95 -18.03
CA ILE A 177 6.19 0.48 -18.11
C ILE A 177 6.25 -0.89 -18.81
N GLU A 178 5.41 -1.84 -18.42
CA GLU A 178 5.36 -3.18 -18.99
C GLU A 178 5.03 -3.16 -20.49
N LYS A 179 4.09 -2.31 -20.88
CA LYS A 179 3.77 -2.11 -22.28
C LYS A 179 4.96 -1.56 -23.07
N ALA A 180 5.65 -0.56 -22.54
CA ALA A 180 6.83 0.01 -23.21
C ALA A 180 7.98 -1.01 -23.31
N GLU A 181 8.21 -1.82 -22.27
CA GLU A 181 9.20 -2.90 -22.29
C GLU A 181 8.87 -3.95 -23.35
N ALA A 182 7.59 -4.35 -23.46
CA ALA A 182 7.14 -5.33 -24.47
C ALA A 182 7.31 -4.79 -25.89
N GLU A 183 6.95 -3.53 -26.14
CA GLU A 183 7.14 -2.87 -27.44
C GLU A 183 8.62 -2.74 -27.82
N ALA A 184 9.47 -2.37 -26.85
CA ALA A 184 10.91 -2.29 -27.07
C ALA A 184 11.53 -3.66 -27.40
N LYS A 185 11.06 -4.71 -26.70
CA LYS A 185 11.50 -6.09 -26.99
C LYS A 185 11.05 -6.53 -28.39
N ALA A 186 9.81 -6.30 -28.76
CA ALA A 186 9.28 -6.65 -30.08
C ALA A 186 10.05 -5.92 -31.20
N LYS A 187 10.38 -4.63 -31.03
CA LYS A 187 11.21 -3.88 -31.98
C LYS A 187 12.60 -4.48 -32.14
N LYS A 188 13.28 -4.81 -31.05
CA LYS A 188 14.61 -5.44 -31.08
C LYS A 188 14.59 -6.81 -31.81
N GLU A 189 13.57 -7.61 -31.56
CA GLU A 189 13.39 -8.90 -32.22
C GLU A 189 13.14 -8.74 -33.75
N ALA A 190 12.30 -7.76 -34.12
CA ALA A 190 12.04 -7.45 -35.52
C ALA A 190 13.30 -6.95 -36.26
N GLU A 191 14.10 -6.08 -35.62
CA GLU A 191 15.36 -5.59 -36.15
C GLU A 191 16.40 -6.74 -36.30
N ALA A 192 16.47 -7.62 -35.30
CA ALA A 192 17.37 -8.77 -35.35
C ALA A 192 17.01 -9.72 -36.51
N LYS A 193 15.71 -9.99 -36.71
CA LYS A 193 15.23 -10.79 -37.85
C LYS A 193 15.58 -10.14 -39.19
N LYS A 194 15.35 -8.85 -39.36
CA LYS A 194 15.72 -8.13 -40.60
C LYS A 194 17.21 -8.20 -40.88
N LYS A 195 18.07 -7.99 -39.87
CA LYS A 195 19.52 -8.11 -40.02
C LYS A 195 19.97 -9.54 -40.40
N ALA A 196 19.31 -10.55 -39.82
CA ALA A 196 19.59 -11.96 -40.18
C ALA A 196 19.18 -12.27 -41.62
N GLU A 197 18.03 -11.80 -42.08
CA GLU A 197 17.56 -11.95 -43.45
C GLU A 197 18.48 -11.24 -44.49
N GLU A 198 18.92 -10.00 -44.15
CA GLU A 198 19.86 -9.28 -45.01
C GLU A 198 21.22 -9.99 -45.14
N LYS A 199 21.76 -10.51 -44.00
CA LYS A 199 22.99 -11.31 -44.06
C LYS A 199 22.82 -12.58 -44.90
N ALA A 200 21.71 -13.31 -44.73
CA ALA A 200 21.43 -14.50 -45.54
C ALA A 200 21.27 -14.17 -47.04
N LYS A 201 20.69 -13.02 -47.39
CA LYS A 201 20.61 -12.55 -48.79
C LYS A 201 21.98 -12.18 -49.36
N GLN A 202 22.84 -11.54 -48.55
CA GLN A 202 24.22 -11.19 -48.99
C GLN A 202 25.10 -12.44 -49.19
N GLU A 203 24.99 -13.43 -48.30
CA GLU A 203 25.70 -14.70 -48.45
C GLU A 203 25.25 -15.47 -49.67
N LYS A 204 23.94 -15.52 -49.94
CA LYS A 204 23.44 -16.14 -51.20
C LYS A 204 23.91 -15.41 -52.44
N LYS A 205 23.99 -14.09 -52.48
CA LYS A 205 24.55 -13.33 -53.60
C LYS A 205 26.04 -13.65 -53.82
N LYS A 206 26.84 -13.71 -52.75
CA LYS A 206 28.27 -14.07 -52.85
C LYS A 206 28.48 -15.49 -53.36
N GLN A 207 27.65 -16.44 -53.00
CA GLN A 207 27.72 -17.81 -53.54
C GLN A 207 27.35 -17.88 -55.03
N THR A 208 26.37 -17.05 -55.46
CA THR A 208 25.96 -17.03 -56.87
C THR A 208 27.00 -16.37 -57.77
N GLU A 209 27.72 -15.37 -57.30
CA GLU A 209 28.81 -14.70 -58.03
C GLU A 209 30.07 -15.57 -58.08
N SER A 210 30.31 -16.41 -57.05
CA SER A 210 31.48 -17.36 -57.09
C SER A 210 31.28 -18.57 -57.97
N SER A 211 30.02 -18.88 -58.32
CA SER A 211 29.71 -20.04 -59.21
C SER A 211 29.74 -19.68 -60.68
N ASN A 212 29.86 -18.41 -61.06
CA ASN A 212 29.78 -17.99 -62.48
C ASN A 212 31.15 -17.71 -63.14
N THR A 213 32.28 -18.03 -62.48
CA THR A 213 33.62 -17.78 -62.98
C THR A 213 34.38 -19.01 -63.38
N ASN A 214 33.79 -20.21 -63.42
CA ASN A 214 34.45 -21.42 -63.87
C ASN A 214 33.59 -22.19 -64.87
N ASN A 215 33.42 -21.66 -66.07
CA ASN A 215 33.01 -22.48 -67.20
C ASN A 215 33.60 -21.93 -68.51
N THR A 216 34.86 -22.22 -68.73
CA THR A 216 35.44 -22.26 -70.08
C THR A 216 36.42 -23.41 -70.09
N ASP A 217 36.09 -24.31 -70.98
CA ASP A 217 36.95 -25.23 -71.68
C ASP A 217 37.07 -26.68 -71.22
N ASN A 218 36.70 -27.44 -72.21
CA ASN A 218 37.25 -28.67 -72.72
C ASN A 218 36.58 -30.03 -72.38
N SER A 219 35.72 -30.49 -73.25
CA SER A 219 35.89 -31.53 -74.29
C SER A 219 36.37 -32.92 -73.85
N TYR A 220 35.55 -33.87 -74.25
CA TYR A 220 35.82 -35.28 -74.61
C TYR A 220 35.75 -36.40 -73.59
N SER A 221 34.79 -37.23 -73.89
CA SER A 221 34.85 -38.72 -74.06
C SER A 221 34.59 -39.58 -72.80
N ASP A 222 33.57 -40.29 -72.98
CA ASP A 222 33.39 -41.74 -72.98
C ASP A 222 32.92 -42.44 -71.69
N ASN A 223 31.74 -42.98 -71.88
CA ASN A 223 31.24 -44.32 -71.63
C ASN A 223 31.66 -45.04 -70.35
N THR A 224 30.72 -45.40 -69.58
CA THR A 224 30.27 -46.74 -69.24
C THR A 224 29.41 -46.80 -67.97
N ASN A 225 28.30 -47.40 -68.16
CA ASN A 225 27.52 -48.25 -67.25
C ASN A 225 28.05 -48.55 -65.85
N SER A 226 27.23 -48.41 -64.84
CA SER A 226 26.91 -49.56 -64.00
C SER A 226 25.73 -49.23 -63.04
N TYR A 227 24.85 -50.15 -63.00
CA TYR A 227 23.74 -50.39 -62.14
C TYR A 227 24.16 -50.53 -60.66
N SER A 228 23.29 -50.14 -59.75
CA SER A 228 22.78 -50.84 -58.55
C SER A 228 22.19 -49.81 -57.63
N ASP A 229 20.91 -49.72 -57.38
CA ASP A 229 19.97 -50.54 -56.64
C ASP A 229 20.15 -50.44 -55.10
N SER A 230 18.98 -50.36 -54.46
CA SER A 230 18.70 -50.56 -53.06
C SER A 230 18.99 -49.33 -52.15
N GLY A 231 18.11 -48.88 -51.44
CA GLY A 231 16.87 -49.36 -50.89
C GLY A 231 16.69 -48.75 -49.52
N ASN A 232 15.47 -48.44 -49.21
CA ASN A 232 14.87 -48.44 -47.85
C ASN A 232 15.31 -47.36 -46.84
N SER A 233 14.43 -46.52 -46.44
CA SER A 233 13.30 -46.75 -45.51
C SER A 233 13.58 -46.32 -44.10
N TYR A 234 12.48 -45.84 -43.53
CA TYR A 234 12.13 -45.53 -42.12
C TYR A 234 12.36 -44.09 -41.68
N ASP A 235 11.36 -43.28 -41.64
CA ASP A 235 10.30 -43.18 -40.64
C ASP A 235 10.84 -42.93 -39.21
N SER A 236 10.62 -41.73 -38.72
CA SER A 236 10.32 -41.54 -37.33
C SER A 236 9.64 -40.18 -37.14
N GLU A 237 8.35 -40.27 -37.05
CA GLU A 237 7.51 -39.31 -36.33
C GLU A 237 8.03 -39.17 -34.90
N ASN A 238 8.08 -37.96 -34.41
CA ASN A 238 7.97 -37.76 -33.00
C ASN A 238 7.08 -36.55 -32.70
N ASN A 239 5.80 -36.85 -32.64
CA ASN A 239 4.79 -36.07 -31.95
C ASN A 239 5.14 -36.01 -30.47
N ASN A 240 5.30 -34.84 -29.94
CA ASN A 240 5.15 -34.65 -28.50
C ASN A 240 4.14 -33.55 -28.24
N TYR A 241 2.89 -33.96 -28.21
CA TYR A 241 1.79 -33.28 -27.55
C TYR A 241 2.00 -33.45 -26.04
N SER A 242 2.17 -32.37 -25.33
CA SER A 242 1.92 -32.35 -23.92
C SER A 242 0.87 -31.29 -23.62
N SER A 243 -0.34 -31.76 -23.67
CA SER A 243 -1.49 -31.14 -22.99
C SER A 243 -1.27 -31.23 -21.49
N ASN A 244 -1.35 -30.11 -20.81
CA ASN A 244 -1.59 -30.12 -19.38
C ASN A 244 -2.89 -29.38 -19.11
N ASP A 245 -3.88 -30.20 -18.91
CA ASP A 245 -5.27 -29.92 -18.56
C ASP A 245 -5.36 -29.37 -17.14
N SER A 246 -6.13 -28.30 -17.03
CA SER A 246 -7.24 -28.11 -16.11
C SER A 246 -7.13 -28.63 -14.67
N ASN A 247 -7.18 -27.73 -13.74
CA ASN A 247 -7.90 -28.00 -12.50
C ASN A 247 -8.76 -26.79 -12.09
N TYR A 248 -9.95 -26.75 -12.68
CA TYR A 248 -11.12 -26.06 -12.16
C TYR A 248 -11.61 -26.84 -10.95
N LYS A 249 -11.49 -26.30 -9.77
CA LYS A 249 -12.28 -26.70 -8.61
C LYS A 249 -13.27 -25.61 -8.25
N SER A 250 -14.48 -25.82 -8.74
CA SER A 250 -15.73 -25.30 -8.19
C SER A 250 -15.83 -25.69 -6.71
N PHE A 251 -16.02 -24.68 -5.85
CA PHE A 251 -16.66 -24.89 -4.56
C PHE A 251 -17.95 -24.09 -4.53
N ASP A 252 -18.99 -24.79 -4.89
CA ASP A 252 -20.36 -24.46 -4.54
C ASP A 252 -20.68 -25.11 -3.19
N ASN A 253 -21.51 -24.45 -2.39
CA ASN A 253 -22.18 -24.91 -1.17
C ASN A 253 -21.38 -24.99 0.15
N MET A 254 -21.72 -24.07 1.09
CA MET A 254 -22.42 -24.42 2.32
C MET A 254 -22.89 -23.16 3.07
N ARG A 255 -24.25 -23.08 3.15
CA ARG A 255 -25.11 -22.50 4.22
C ARG A 255 -24.59 -21.36 5.07
#